data_9349b794dccf26d6315e4b6d52b29615
#
_entry.id   9349b794dccf26d6315e4b6d52b29615
#
_cell.length_a   1.000
_cell.length_b   1.000
_cell.length_c   1.000
_cell.angle_alpha   90.00
_cell.angle_beta   90.00
_cell.angle_gamma   90.00
#
_symmetry.space_group_name_H-M   'P 1'
#
loop_
_entity.id
_entity.type
_entity.pdbx_description
1 polymer ?
#
loop_
_entity_poly.entity_id
_entity_poly.type
_entity_poly.pdbx_seq_one_letter_code
_entity_poly.pdbx_strand_id
1 'polypeptide(L)'
;LDNFDTNYKILPPLRDTENVLALREALDNGVIDFVTSDHNPLDIELKFKEFDLADFGTIGLENVWGILSQYTTVERAVTLLTAARKRFGITTIPIAVNTVADLTLFTPEGTSVFTKEDILSASKNSAFIGATMKGKVLGVIANNQLILNE
;
A
#
# COMPACT_ATOMS: atom_id res chain seq x y z
N LEU A 1 8.64 17.50 7.71
CA LEU A 1 8.97 16.66 8.88
C LEU A 1 9.03 17.55 10.12
N ASP A 2 7.87 17.81 10.73
CA ASP A 2 7.79 18.79 11.81
C ASP A 2 8.26 18.23 13.18
N ASN A 3 8.39 16.91 13.31
CA ASN A 3 8.71 16.24 14.57
C ASN A 3 9.84 15.20 14.48
N PHE A 4 10.49 15.05 13.33
CA PHE A 4 11.55 14.06 13.09
C PHE A 4 11.17 12.62 13.48
N ASP A 5 9.88 12.26 13.33
CA ASP A 5 9.43 10.88 13.55
C ASP A 5 10.15 9.94 12.57
N THR A 6 10.85 8.95 13.10
CA THR A 6 11.62 8.01 12.30
C THR A 6 10.78 7.12 11.40
N ASN A 7 9.47 6.99 11.64
CA ASN A 7 8.56 6.32 10.73
C ASN A 7 8.48 7.00 9.35
N TYR A 8 8.79 8.32 9.27
CA TYR A 8 8.88 9.05 8.01
C TYR A 8 10.25 8.97 7.33
N LYS A 9 11.22 8.27 7.94
CA LYS A 9 12.49 7.98 7.26
C LYS A 9 12.33 6.81 6.32
N ILE A 10 11.93 7.13 5.10
CA ILE A 10 11.60 6.18 4.03
C ILE A 10 12.46 6.40 2.80
N LEU A 11 12.51 5.42 1.92
CA LEU A 11 13.20 5.50 0.63
C LEU A 11 12.24 4.99 -0.47
N PRO A 12 11.97 5.77 -1.52
CA PRO A 12 12.40 7.16 -1.78
C PRO A 12 11.94 8.14 -0.68
N PRO A 13 12.68 9.22 -0.45
CA PRO A 13 12.35 10.15 0.64
C PRO A 13 11.07 10.93 0.34
N LEU A 14 10.41 11.39 1.40
CA LEU A 14 9.26 12.28 1.28
C LEU A 14 9.62 13.54 0.48
N ARG A 15 8.67 14.01 -0.32
CA ARG A 15 8.84 15.15 -1.23
C ARG A 15 7.99 16.34 -0.76
N ASP A 16 8.29 17.49 -1.30
CA ASP A 16 7.51 18.71 -1.11
C ASP A 16 6.14 18.65 -1.82
N THR A 17 5.31 19.62 -1.55
CA THR A 17 3.92 19.68 -2.06
C THR A 17 3.87 19.71 -3.59
N GLU A 18 4.80 20.40 -4.26
CA GLU A 18 4.85 20.50 -5.72
C GLU A 18 5.10 19.12 -6.34
N ASN A 19 6.09 18.39 -5.82
CA ASN A 19 6.38 17.02 -6.25
C ASN A 19 5.21 16.06 -5.98
N VAL A 20 4.53 16.22 -4.83
CA VAL A 20 3.36 15.39 -4.50
C VAL A 20 2.22 15.62 -5.49
N LEU A 21 1.94 16.86 -5.88
CA LEU A 21 0.92 17.19 -6.87
C LEU A 21 1.28 16.62 -8.25
N ALA A 22 2.53 16.76 -8.69
CA ALA A 22 3.01 16.20 -9.94
C ALA A 22 2.92 14.66 -9.97
N LEU A 23 3.25 13.98 -8.86
CA LEU A 23 3.11 12.53 -8.75
C LEU A 23 1.64 12.07 -8.81
N ARG A 24 0.72 12.79 -8.18
CA ARG A 24 -0.72 12.50 -8.25
C ARG A 24 -1.25 12.65 -9.68
N GLU A 25 -0.88 13.73 -10.35
CA GLU A 25 -1.24 13.91 -11.77
C GLU A 25 -0.65 12.78 -12.64
N ALA A 26 0.59 12.39 -12.40
CA ALA A 26 1.25 11.30 -13.11
C ALA A 26 0.60 9.92 -12.87
N LEU A 27 0.01 9.69 -11.70
CA LEU A 27 -0.80 8.50 -11.41
C LEU A 27 -2.07 8.46 -12.27
N ASP A 28 -2.76 9.59 -12.40
CA ASP A 28 -4.05 9.64 -13.09
C ASP A 28 -3.91 9.65 -14.62
N ASN A 29 -2.92 10.36 -15.15
CA ASN A 29 -2.73 10.50 -16.60
C ASN A 29 -1.94 9.36 -17.25
N GLY A 30 -1.49 8.36 -16.49
CA GLY A 30 -0.84 7.16 -17.01
C GLY A 30 0.66 7.28 -17.25
N VAL A 31 1.31 8.32 -16.78
CA VAL A 31 2.79 8.43 -16.80
C VAL A 31 3.42 7.40 -15.86
N ILE A 32 2.76 7.13 -14.72
CA ILE A 32 3.17 6.05 -13.81
C ILE A 32 2.43 4.78 -14.20
N ASP A 33 3.16 3.72 -14.56
CA ASP A 33 2.60 2.45 -15.01
C ASP A 33 1.98 1.63 -13.88
N PHE A 34 2.63 1.56 -12.71
CA PHE A 34 2.17 0.77 -11.56
C PHE A 34 2.70 1.31 -10.23
N VAL A 35 2.09 0.89 -9.16
CA VAL A 35 2.46 1.22 -7.77
C VAL A 35 2.82 -0.06 -7.03
N THR A 36 3.84 0.01 -6.18
CA THR A 36 4.23 -1.04 -5.23
C THR A 36 4.15 -0.50 -3.81
N SER A 37 3.98 -1.39 -2.85
CA SER A 37 3.95 -1.02 -1.43
C SER A 37 5.33 -0.70 -0.87
N ASP A 38 6.39 -1.16 -1.51
CA ASP A 38 7.76 -1.16 -0.99
C ASP A 38 7.81 -1.58 0.50
N HIS A 39 7.16 -2.70 0.79
CA HIS A 39 6.98 -3.20 2.15
C HIS A 39 8.31 -3.60 2.78
N ASN A 40 8.78 -2.78 3.72
CA ASN A 40 10.07 -2.95 4.38
C ASN A 40 9.89 -2.93 5.92
N PRO A 41 9.56 -4.09 6.52
CA PRO A 41 9.48 -4.23 7.97
C PRO A 41 10.87 -4.15 8.59
N LEU A 42 10.99 -3.37 9.65
CA LEU A 42 12.24 -3.16 10.39
C LEU A 42 12.03 -3.48 11.86
N ASP A 43 13.05 -4.03 12.50
CA ASP A 43 13.07 -4.18 13.93
C ASP A 43 12.97 -2.81 14.63
N ILE A 44 12.32 -2.80 15.79
CA ILE A 44 12.08 -1.55 16.54
C ILE A 44 13.39 -0.82 16.85
N GLU A 45 14.46 -1.55 17.11
CA GLU A 45 15.78 -1.01 17.41
C GLU A 45 16.38 -0.22 16.25
N LEU A 46 15.99 -0.52 15.01
CA LEU A 46 16.43 0.20 13.81
C LEU A 46 15.67 1.51 13.60
N LYS A 47 14.49 1.64 14.22
CA LYS A 47 13.65 2.83 14.18
C LYS A 47 13.69 3.66 15.46
N PHE A 48 13.88 3.05 16.61
CA PHE A 48 13.93 3.74 17.91
C PHE A 48 15.31 4.35 18.18
N LYS A 49 15.65 5.35 17.35
CA LYS A 49 16.91 6.08 17.35
C LYS A 49 16.66 7.54 17.01
N GLU A 50 17.70 8.38 17.08
CA GLU A 50 17.67 9.69 16.48
C GLU A 50 17.40 9.59 14.96
N PHE A 51 16.70 10.56 14.39
CA PHE A 51 16.27 10.51 12.99
C PHE A 51 17.42 10.22 12.03
N ASP A 52 18.58 10.84 12.23
CA ASP A 52 19.75 10.68 11.36
C ASP A 52 20.32 9.25 11.41
N LEU A 53 20.19 8.57 12.53
CA LEU A 53 20.70 7.23 12.76
C LEU A 53 19.70 6.12 12.45
N ALA A 54 18.41 6.43 12.32
CA ALA A 54 17.38 5.45 12.02
C ALA A 54 17.50 4.91 10.60
N ASP A 55 17.11 3.66 10.39
CA ASP A 55 17.14 3.03 9.08
C ASP A 55 15.94 3.45 8.22
N PHE A 56 16.13 3.40 6.90
CA PHE A 56 15.06 3.66 5.93
C PHE A 56 14.13 2.47 5.81
N GLY A 57 12.83 2.70 5.86
CA GLY A 57 11.83 1.68 5.61
C GLY A 57 10.48 1.99 6.24
N THR A 58 9.45 1.47 5.60
CA THR A 58 8.06 1.51 6.08
C THR A 58 7.34 0.25 5.64
N ILE A 59 6.42 -0.24 6.44
CA ILE A 59 5.48 -1.27 5.99
C ILE A 59 4.39 -0.63 5.13
N GLY A 60 3.93 -1.33 4.11
CA GLY A 60 2.99 -0.79 3.14
C GLY A 60 1.94 -1.79 2.62
N LEU A 61 2.07 -3.10 2.88
CA LEU A 61 1.12 -4.08 2.36
C LEU A 61 -0.28 -3.89 2.92
N GLU A 62 -0.41 -3.58 4.20
CA GLU A 62 -1.69 -3.44 4.89
C GLU A 62 -2.44 -2.15 4.53
N ASN A 63 -1.73 -1.13 4.02
CA ASN A 63 -2.29 0.20 3.81
C ASN A 63 -2.33 0.69 2.36
N VAL A 64 -1.63 0.02 1.43
CA VAL A 64 -1.49 0.49 0.04
C VAL A 64 -2.83 0.70 -0.65
N TRP A 65 -3.80 -0.20 -0.47
CA TRP A 65 -5.15 -0.04 -1.02
C TRP A 65 -5.85 1.19 -0.46
N GLY A 66 -5.90 1.29 0.88
CA GLY A 66 -6.62 2.36 1.57
C GLY A 66 -6.05 3.76 1.31
N ILE A 67 -4.73 3.86 1.13
CA ILE A 67 -4.06 5.11 0.76
C ILE A 67 -4.31 5.44 -0.72
N LEU A 68 -4.05 4.50 -1.62
CA LEU A 68 -4.17 4.74 -3.07
C LEU A 68 -5.59 5.13 -3.48
N SER A 69 -6.60 4.47 -2.89
CA SER A 69 -8.02 4.72 -3.16
C SER A 69 -8.50 6.13 -2.81
N GLN A 70 -7.73 6.90 -2.04
CA GLN A 70 -8.07 8.29 -1.74
C GLN A 70 -7.73 9.23 -2.90
N TYR A 71 -6.78 8.86 -3.74
CA TYR A 71 -6.15 9.76 -4.70
C TYR A 71 -6.51 9.44 -6.15
N THR A 72 -7.22 8.34 -6.39
CA THR A 72 -7.63 7.97 -7.75
C THR A 72 -8.92 7.15 -7.76
N THR A 73 -9.45 6.84 -8.95
CA THR A 73 -10.65 5.99 -9.08
C THR A 73 -10.34 4.53 -8.74
N VAL A 74 -11.38 3.76 -8.41
CA VAL A 74 -11.25 2.32 -8.10
C VAL A 74 -10.61 1.57 -9.25
N GLU A 75 -11.05 1.82 -10.49
CA GLU A 75 -10.53 1.17 -11.70
C GLU A 75 -9.05 1.50 -11.89
N ARG A 76 -8.67 2.77 -11.68
CA ARG A 76 -7.28 3.19 -11.80
C ARG A 76 -6.42 2.58 -10.69
N ALA A 77 -6.89 2.56 -9.45
CA ALA A 77 -6.18 1.93 -8.33
C ALA A 77 -5.93 0.44 -8.61
N VAL A 78 -6.95 -0.30 -9.06
CA VAL A 78 -6.79 -1.72 -9.44
C VAL A 78 -5.78 -1.87 -10.57
N THR A 79 -5.84 -1.03 -11.59
CA THR A 79 -4.87 -1.04 -12.70
C THR A 79 -3.46 -0.82 -12.20
N LEU A 80 -3.22 0.21 -11.37
CA LEU A 80 -1.91 0.54 -10.83
C LEU A 80 -1.33 -0.59 -9.95
N LEU A 81 -2.16 -1.30 -9.20
CA LEU A 81 -1.73 -2.41 -8.34
C LEU A 81 -1.51 -3.74 -9.10
N THR A 82 -2.06 -3.87 -10.31
CA THR A 82 -2.00 -5.13 -11.07
C THR A 82 -1.15 -5.06 -12.34
N ALA A 83 -0.90 -3.87 -12.89
CA ALA A 83 -0.19 -3.68 -14.16
C ALA A 83 1.24 -4.26 -14.16
N ALA A 84 1.90 -4.31 -13.01
CA ALA A 84 3.22 -4.91 -12.86
C ALA A 84 3.25 -6.38 -13.29
N ARG A 85 2.14 -7.14 -13.16
CA ARG A 85 2.04 -8.53 -13.63
C ARG A 85 2.43 -8.64 -15.11
N LYS A 86 1.88 -7.77 -15.97
CA LYS A 86 2.22 -7.75 -17.39
C LYS A 86 3.70 -7.40 -17.63
N ARG A 87 4.23 -6.42 -16.87
CA ARG A 87 5.62 -5.98 -17.00
C ARG A 87 6.62 -7.08 -16.67
N PHE A 88 6.30 -7.91 -15.69
CA PHE A 88 7.16 -8.98 -15.20
C PHE A 88 6.80 -10.36 -15.75
N GLY A 89 5.91 -10.47 -16.75
CA GLY A 89 5.53 -11.73 -17.36
C GLY A 89 4.74 -12.67 -16.44
N ILE A 90 4.10 -12.13 -15.40
CA ILE A 90 3.27 -12.92 -14.48
C ILE A 90 1.89 -13.14 -15.13
N THR A 91 1.51 -14.40 -15.28
CA THR A 91 0.23 -14.77 -15.88
C THR A 91 -0.93 -14.18 -15.07
N THR A 92 -1.87 -13.54 -15.78
CA THR A 92 -3.13 -13.09 -15.18
C THR A 92 -4.21 -14.12 -15.48
N ILE A 93 -4.86 -14.61 -14.43
CA ILE A 93 -5.98 -15.55 -14.56
C ILE A 93 -7.26 -14.71 -14.72
N PRO A 94 -8.05 -14.92 -15.79
CA PRO A 94 -9.31 -14.20 -15.97
C PRO A 94 -10.36 -14.68 -14.96
N ILE A 95 -11.24 -13.79 -14.54
CA ILE A 95 -12.42 -14.14 -13.74
C ILE A 95 -13.45 -14.77 -14.68
N ALA A 96 -13.50 -16.10 -14.71
CA ALA A 96 -14.41 -16.86 -15.57
C ALA A 96 -14.83 -18.18 -14.91
N VAL A 97 -15.92 -18.76 -15.39
CA VAL A 97 -16.40 -20.07 -14.91
C VAL A 97 -15.34 -21.14 -15.20
N ASN A 98 -15.10 -22.02 -14.24
CA ASN A 98 -14.09 -23.10 -14.30
C ASN A 98 -12.62 -22.62 -14.36
N THR A 99 -12.32 -21.38 -13.99
CA THR A 99 -10.95 -20.94 -13.78
C THR A 99 -10.59 -21.01 -12.30
N VAL A 100 -9.29 -21.16 -12.02
CA VAL A 100 -8.77 -21.09 -10.64
C VAL A 100 -8.99 -19.67 -10.11
N ALA A 101 -9.53 -19.57 -8.91
CA ALA A 101 -9.71 -18.28 -8.25
C ALA A 101 -8.37 -17.78 -7.66
N ASP A 102 -7.95 -16.60 -8.09
CA ASP A 102 -6.84 -15.81 -7.54
C ASP A 102 -7.34 -14.38 -7.44
N LEU A 103 -8.01 -14.06 -6.33
CA LEU A 103 -8.84 -12.86 -6.20
C LEU A 103 -8.56 -12.16 -4.88
N THR A 104 -8.60 -10.84 -4.92
CA THR A 104 -8.71 -9.99 -3.72
C THR A 104 -10.13 -9.45 -3.61
N LEU A 105 -10.76 -9.65 -2.46
CA LEU A 105 -12.08 -9.13 -2.14
C LEU A 105 -11.92 -7.81 -1.38
N PHE A 106 -12.58 -6.77 -1.83
CA PHE A 106 -12.50 -5.44 -1.20
C PHE A 106 -13.80 -4.66 -1.34
N THR A 107 -13.97 -3.65 -0.49
CA THR A 107 -14.97 -2.59 -0.68
C THR A 107 -14.26 -1.27 -0.96
N PRO A 108 -14.73 -0.46 -1.93
CA PRO A 108 -14.19 0.87 -2.17
C PRO A 108 -14.78 1.95 -1.24
N GLU A 109 -15.78 1.58 -0.45
CA GLU A 109 -16.54 2.50 0.39
C GLU A 109 -16.09 2.44 1.85
N GLY A 110 -16.44 3.50 2.59
CA GLY A 110 -16.09 3.66 3.99
C GLY A 110 -14.71 4.28 4.19
N THR A 111 -14.50 4.80 5.40
CA THR A 111 -13.23 5.34 5.83
C THR A 111 -12.90 4.85 7.23
N SER A 112 -11.62 4.64 7.50
CA SER A 112 -11.08 4.31 8.81
C SER A 112 -9.79 5.05 9.06
N VAL A 113 -9.32 5.09 10.30
CA VAL A 113 -7.99 5.57 10.64
C VAL A 113 -7.08 4.36 10.81
N PHE A 114 -5.94 4.37 10.13
CA PHE A 114 -4.96 3.29 10.23
C PHE A 114 -4.20 3.37 11.55
N THR A 115 -4.26 2.31 12.31
CA THR A 115 -3.66 2.23 13.64
C THR A 115 -2.63 1.09 13.70
N LYS A 116 -1.92 0.98 14.82
CA LYS A 116 -0.96 -0.10 15.03
C LYS A 116 -1.64 -1.47 15.13
N GLU A 117 -2.89 -1.50 15.54
CA GLU A 117 -3.72 -2.69 15.67
C GLU A 117 -4.10 -3.27 14.31
N ASP A 118 -4.21 -2.43 13.28
CA ASP A 118 -4.50 -2.86 11.91
C ASP A 118 -3.30 -3.54 11.21
N ILE A 119 -2.11 -3.46 11.81
CA ILE A 119 -0.90 -3.99 11.23
C ILE A 119 -0.76 -5.47 11.58
N LEU A 120 -0.75 -6.34 10.57
CA LEU A 120 -0.54 -7.78 10.71
C LEU A 120 0.95 -8.15 10.73
N SER A 121 1.79 -7.34 10.11
CA SER A 121 3.24 -7.51 10.11
C SER A 121 3.81 -7.53 11.54
N ALA A 122 4.86 -8.30 11.76
CA ALA A 122 5.55 -8.35 13.05
C ALA A 122 6.09 -6.98 13.47
N SER A 123 6.65 -6.24 12.52
CA SER A 123 7.07 -4.85 12.72
C SER A 123 5.90 -3.88 12.59
N LYS A 124 5.99 -2.76 13.31
CA LYS A 124 4.95 -1.71 13.34
C LYS A 124 5.45 -0.36 12.79
N ASN A 125 6.54 -0.36 12.01
CA ASN A 125 7.15 0.84 11.43
C ASN A 125 6.39 1.32 10.19
N SER A 126 5.33 2.08 10.39
CA SER A 126 4.55 2.63 9.28
C SER A 126 4.52 4.16 9.30
N ALA A 127 4.80 4.76 8.15
CA ALA A 127 4.62 6.18 7.90
C ALA A 127 3.14 6.59 7.82
N PHE A 128 2.22 5.63 7.83
CA PHE A 128 0.78 5.85 7.63
C PHE A 128 -0.05 5.70 8.89
N ILE A 129 0.58 5.48 10.06
CA ILE A 129 -0.14 5.45 11.34
C ILE A 129 -0.83 6.81 11.56
N GLY A 130 -2.14 6.78 11.84
CA GLY A 130 -2.99 7.96 11.97
C GLY A 130 -3.54 8.47 10.64
N ALA A 131 -3.12 7.93 9.50
CA ALA A 131 -3.68 8.31 8.20
C ALA A 131 -5.10 7.77 8.00
N THR A 132 -5.92 8.53 7.29
CA THR A 132 -7.23 8.05 6.85
C THR A 132 -7.04 7.01 5.74
N MET A 133 -7.78 5.92 5.79
CA MET A 133 -7.89 4.90 4.74
C MET A 133 -9.26 4.99 4.09
N LYS A 134 -9.33 4.75 2.78
CA LYS A 134 -10.60 4.66 2.05
C LYS A 134 -10.80 3.24 1.54
N GLY A 135 -11.98 2.68 1.82
CA GLY A 135 -12.26 1.29 1.50
C GLY A 135 -11.56 0.31 2.43
N LYS A 136 -11.84 -0.96 2.28
CA LYS A 136 -11.27 -2.05 3.09
C LYS A 136 -11.03 -3.29 2.22
N VAL A 137 -9.90 -3.96 2.43
CA VAL A 137 -9.69 -5.31 1.91
C VAL A 137 -10.40 -6.28 2.83
N LEU A 138 -11.30 -7.09 2.27
CA LEU A 138 -12.15 -8.04 3.01
C LEU A 138 -11.52 -9.43 3.08
N GLY A 139 -10.64 -9.77 2.14
CA GLY A 139 -9.97 -11.05 2.12
C GLY A 139 -9.38 -11.40 0.78
N VAL A 140 -8.84 -12.60 0.70
CA VAL A 140 -8.23 -13.15 -0.52
C VAL A 140 -8.71 -14.57 -0.77
N ILE A 141 -8.80 -14.93 -2.06
CA ILE A 141 -8.97 -16.30 -2.52
C ILE A 141 -7.73 -16.65 -3.31
N ALA A 142 -6.93 -17.57 -2.80
CA ALA A 142 -5.71 -18.04 -3.47
C ALA A 142 -5.41 -19.48 -3.05
N ASN A 143 -4.78 -20.27 -3.92
CA ASN A 143 -4.40 -21.66 -3.63
C ASN A 143 -5.56 -22.52 -3.08
N ASN A 144 -6.77 -22.35 -3.61
CA ASN A 144 -8.01 -22.99 -3.16
C ASN A 144 -8.39 -22.69 -1.68
N GLN A 145 -7.92 -21.60 -1.12
CA GLN A 145 -8.24 -21.15 0.22
C GLN A 145 -8.93 -19.79 0.15
N LEU A 146 -9.93 -19.59 0.99
CA LEU A 146 -10.54 -18.28 1.28
C LEU A 146 -10.04 -17.84 2.66
N ILE A 147 -9.38 -16.70 2.71
CA ILE A 147 -8.95 -16.06 3.96
C ILE A 147 -9.65 -14.71 4.03
N LEU A 148 -10.44 -14.49 5.08
CA LEU A 148 -11.14 -13.24 5.33
C LEU A 148 -10.41 -12.45 6.42
N ASN A 149 -10.38 -11.13 6.26
CA ASN A 149 -9.95 -10.22 7.30
C ASN A 149 -11.11 -9.98 8.27
N GLU A 150 -10.86 -10.14 9.54
CA GLU A 150 -11.81 -9.85 10.61
C GLU A 150 -12.03 -8.34 10.82
#